data_f8ee813575dd5f80f84f752c6dea97c9
#
_entry.id   f8ee813575dd5f80f84f752c6dea97c9
#
_cell.length_a   1.000
_cell.length_b   1.000
_cell.length_c   1.000
_cell.angle_alpha   90.00
_cell.angle_beta   90.00
_cell.angle_gamma   90.00
#
_symmetry.space_group_name_H-M   'P 1'
#
loop_
_entity.id
_entity.type
_entity.pdbx_description
1 polymer ?
#
loop_
_entity_poly.entity_id
_entity_poly.type
_entity_poly.pdbx_seq_one_letter_code
_entity_poly.pdbx_strand_id
1 'polypeptide(L)'
;MFVPLDRHKHYVTKEDLMDQPGAQHMRWVGPSLETSDEVLRGAIGFMDVEEGLSVHYSNAEDLHDLKIETECGPRLSASVFLEGHVDAFVGDFKIPMPSYDDDARHWSPIATVFSQNRIEKFVRHARKGVRLKKVTISISHDWLFAHLDRSDPRFHIFKEFAETHVSSLSWVPSTHAIGLAEQIIAAPNRSPFQHRLYITARVYGLLDEAFQHFSECPVDPPVKAIDGQDRHRLLEIETFLDDQRGNCLTVEELARHIGMSQNSLQRLISRAYGLSASRFIRKFGLAKARTALERDGLTIAEAAHIAGYSSPANFSTAFKREFGLTPKQIV
;
A
#
# COMPACT_ATOMS: atom_id res chain seq x y z
N MET A 1 -2.67 -10.85 23.02
CA MET A 1 -1.43 -11.59 23.37
C MET A 1 -0.25 -10.90 22.70
N PHE A 2 0.81 -10.56 23.42
CA PHE A 2 2.01 -9.96 22.83
C PHE A 2 2.88 -11.12 22.32
N VAL A 3 3.13 -11.19 21.03
CA VAL A 3 4.15 -12.06 20.45
C VAL A 3 5.29 -11.16 19.96
N PRO A 4 6.27 -10.87 20.81
CA PRO A 4 7.50 -10.29 20.32
C PRO A 4 8.23 -11.39 19.59
N LEU A 5 8.37 -11.30 18.27
CA LEU A 5 9.46 -11.98 17.63
C LEU A 5 10.74 -11.57 18.33
N ASP A 6 11.56 -12.55 18.68
CA ASP A 6 12.83 -12.32 19.37
C ASP A 6 13.62 -11.27 18.61
N ARG A 7 13.80 -10.07 19.21
CA ARG A 7 14.48 -8.92 18.59
C ARG A 7 15.95 -9.17 18.30
N HIS A 8 16.49 -10.30 18.76
CA HIS A 8 17.83 -10.77 18.45
C HIS A 8 17.87 -11.62 17.17
N LYS A 9 16.72 -12.08 16.67
CA LYS A 9 16.64 -12.72 15.36
C LYS A 9 16.74 -11.64 14.28
N HIS A 10 17.82 -11.63 13.51
CA HIS A 10 17.95 -10.80 12.32
C HIS A 10 17.11 -11.29 11.14
N TYR A 11 16.51 -12.45 11.25
CA TYR A 11 15.73 -13.14 10.23
C TYR A 11 14.40 -13.61 10.79
N VAL A 12 13.38 -13.58 9.97
CA VAL A 12 12.02 -14.07 10.25
C VAL A 12 11.78 -15.28 9.37
N THR A 13 11.43 -16.40 9.98
CA THR A 13 11.11 -17.64 9.26
C THR A 13 9.67 -17.64 8.75
N LYS A 14 9.36 -18.58 7.87
CA LYS A 14 7.98 -18.81 7.42
C LYS A 14 7.08 -19.18 8.59
N GLU A 15 7.56 -19.99 9.55
CA GLU A 15 6.86 -20.35 10.77
C GLU A 15 6.53 -19.11 11.61
N ASP A 16 7.50 -18.22 11.86
CA ASP A 16 7.30 -16.97 12.58
C ASP A 16 6.19 -16.09 11.95
N LEU A 17 6.02 -16.13 10.61
CA LEU A 17 4.94 -15.42 9.93
C LEU A 17 3.59 -16.14 10.06
N MET A 18 3.59 -17.47 10.03
CA MET A 18 2.37 -18.28 10.16
C MET A 18 1.79 -18.22 11.58
N ASP A 19 2.62 -17.95 12.58
CA ASP A 19 2.20 -17.80 13.98
C ASP A 19 1.60 -16.42 14.28
N GLN A 20 1.64 -15.48 13.31
CA GLN A 20 1.05 -14.16 13.50
C GLN A 20 -0.49 -14.26 13.53
N PRO A 21 -1.16 -13.41 14.33
CA PRO A 21 -2.61 -13.30 14.32
C PRO A 21 -3.15 -13.00 12.91
N GLY A 22 -4.12 -13.80 12.46
CA GLY A 22 -4.72 -13.68 11.12
C GLY A 22 -3.98 -14.44 10.01
N ALA A 23 -2.86 -15.10 10.30
CA ALA A 23 -2.10 -15.88 9.32
C ALA A 23 -2.65 -17.31 9.08
N GLN A 24 -3.71 -17.72 9.78
CA GLN A 24 -4.26 -19.10 9.75
C GLN A 24 -4.70 -19.55 8.35
N HIS A 25 -4.99 -18.63 7.45
CA HIS A 25 -5.40 -18.90 6.07
C HIS A 25 -4.40 -18.34 5.03
N MET A 26 -3.14 -18.17 5.45
CA MET A 26 -2.11 -17.63 4.59
C MET A 26 -1.66 -18.67 3.56
N ARG A 27 -1.87 -18.37 2.29
CA ARG A 27 -1.41 -19.16 1.16
C ARG A 27 -0.15 -18.55 0.56
N TRP A 28 0.84 -19.38 0.37
CA TRP A 28 2.12 -19.02 -0.24
C TRP A 28 2.16 -19.53 -1.68
N VAL A 29 2.46 -18.66 -2.61
CA VAL A 29 2.60 -18.98 -4.04
C VAL A 29 3.97 -18.51 -4.51
N GLY A 30 4.82 -19.44 -4.93
CA GLY A 30 6.20 -19.16 -5.33
C GLY A 30 7.11 -20.35 -5.09
N PRO A 31 8.38 -20.13 -4.75
CA PRO A 31 9.31 -21.20 -4.46
C PRO A 31 8.82 -22.08 -3.30
N SER A 32 9.14 -23.36 -3.36
CA SER A 32 8.85 -24.29 -2.25
C SER A 32 9.72 -23.90 -1.07
N LEU A 33 9.10 -23.44 0.02
CA LEU A 33 9.76 -23.03 1.25
C LEU A 33 9.31 -23.94 2.38
N GLU A 34 10.27 -24.45 3.13
CA GLU A 34 10.01 -25.16 4.40
C GLU A 34 9.61 -24.14 5.49
N THR A 35 9.00 -24.62 6.58
CA THR A 35 8.57 -23.76 7.69
C THR A 35 9.74 -23.04 8.37
N SER A 36 10.90 -23.68 8.41
CA SER A 36 12.15 -23.14 8.98
C SER A 36 12.90 -22.15 8.07
N ASP A 37 12.48 -22.01 6.80
CA ASP A 37 13.18 -21.14 5.87
C ASP A 37 13.01 -19.66 6.25
N GLU A 38 14.12 -18.93 6.18
CA GLU A 38 14.14 -17.49 6.37
C GLU A 38 13.47 -16.79 5.20
N VAL A 39 12.45 -15.98 5.47
CA VAL A 39 11.65 -15.29 4.46
C VAL A 39 11.82 -13.78 4.49
N LEU A 40 12.20 -13.22 5.65
CA LEU A 40 12.47 -11.80 5.79
C LEU A 40 13.79 -11.59 6.57
N ARG A 41 14.50 -10.53 6.21
CA ARG A 41 15.64 -10.00 6.96
C ARG A 41 15.26 -8.70 7.62
N GLY A 42 15.25 -8.66 8.95
CA GLY A 42 14.86 -7.49 9.74
C GLY A 42 13.87 -7.85 10.84
N ALA A 43 12.96 -6.92 11.15
CA ALA A 43 12.02 -7.08 12.24
C ALA A 43 10.58 -6.84 11.79
N ILE A 44 9.70 -7.66 12.32
CA ILE A 44 8.26 -7.46 12.30
C ILE A 44 7.72 -7.58 13.73
N GLY A 45 6.57 -7.02 14.00
CA GLY A 45 5.91 -7.20 15.29
C GLY A 45 4.42 -6.93 15.22
N PHE A 46 3.73 -7.56 16.15
CA PHE A 46 2.29 -7.43 16.33
C PHE A 46 1.98 -7.25 17.81
N MET A 47 1.02 -6.38 18.12
CA MET A 47 0.52 -6.20 19.48
C MET A 47 -0.98 -5.88 19.47
N ASP A 48 -1.76 -6.62 20.26
CA ASP A 48 -3.10 -6.20 20.63
C ASP A 48 -2.99 -5.07 21.65
N VAL A 49 -3.40 -3.87 21.27
CA VAL A 49 -3.43 -2.69 22.14
C VAL A 49 -4.56 -2.85 23.16
N GLU A 50 -5.74 -3.14 22.64
CA GLU A 50 -6.94 -3.52 23.38
C GLU A 50 -7.89 -4.32 22.49
N GLU A 51 -9.03 -4.77 23.00
CA GLU A 51 -10.02 -5.51 22.23
C GLU A 51 -10.49 -4.67 21.03
N GLY A 52 -10.32 -5.20 19.82
CA GLY A 52 -10.68 -4.52 18.58
C GLY A 52 -9.66 -3.49 18.06
N LEU A 53 -8.54 -3.29 18.77
CA LEU A 53 -7.46 -2.40 18.35
C LEU A 53 -6.11 -3.13 18.40
N SER A 54 -5.43 -3.23 17.28
CA SER A 54 -4.11 -3.87 17.20
C SER A 54 -3.16 -3.06 16.33
N VAL A 55 -1.85 -3.27 16.53
CA VAL A 55 -0.79 -2.65 15.73
C VAL A 55 0.16 -3.72 15.20
N HIS A 56 0.50 -3.59 13.92
CA HIS A 56 1.50 -4.36 13.24
C HIS A 56 2.56 -3.42 12.67
N TYR A 57 3.83 -3.73 12.85
CA TYR A 57 4.91 -3.00 12.20
C TYR A 57 5.84 -3.94 11.45
N SER A 58 6.50 -3.40 10.45
CA SER A 58 7.52 -4.08 9.66
C SER A 58 8.66 -3.12 9.36
N ASN A 59 9.87 -3.61 9.52
CA ASN A 59 11.10 -3.02 9.01
C ASN A 59 11.98 -4.18 8.51
N ALA A 60 11.58 -4.76 7.40
CA ALA A 60 12.15 -5.99 6.90
C ALA A 60 12.27 -6.00 5.39
N GLU A 61 13.25 -6.75 4.89
CA GLU A 61 13.56 -6.99 3.50
C GLU A 61 13.11 -8.40 3.11
N ASP A 62 12.45 -8.53 1.98
CA ASP A 62 12.04 -9.81 1.40
C ASP A 62 13.26 -10.60 0.90
N LEU A 63 13.37 -11.87 1.29
CA LEU A 63 14.47 -12.75 0.85
C LEU A 63 14.11 -13.58 -0.38
N HIS A 64 12.83 -13.64 -0.75
CA HIS A 64 12.33 -14.42 -1.87
C HIS A 64 11.30 -13.65 -2.69
N ASP A 65 11.23 -13.98 -3.99
CA ASP A 65 10.10 -13.58 -4.84
C ASP A 65 8.95 -14.53 -4.59
N LEU A 66 7.89 -14.03 -3.94
CA LEU A 66 6.72 -14.85 -3.61
C LEU A 66 5.45 -14.01 -3.54
N LYS A 67 4.32 -14.67 -3.66
CA LYS A 67 3.01 -14.08 -3.47
C LYS A 67 2.39 -14.64 -2.20
N ILE A 68 1.94 -13.75 -1.34
CA ILE A 68 1.21 -14.10 -0.12
C ILE A 68 -0.25 -13.72 -0.33
N GLU A 69 -1.13 -14.66 -0.05
CA GLU A 69 -2.58 -14.47 -0.11
C GLU A 69 -3.17 -14.84 1.25
N THR A 70 -4.04 -13.99 1.79
CA THR A 70 -4.81 -14.29 3.01
C THR A 70 -6.17 -13.62 2.95
N GLU A 71 -7.12 -14.12 3.74
CA GLU A 71 -8.42 -13.47 3.90
C GLU A 71 -8.38 -12.47 5.06
N CYS A 72 -8.94 -11.31 4.82
CA CYS A 72 -9.05 -10.24 5.80
C CYS A 72 -10.52 -9.95 6.09
N GLY A 73 -10.90 -9.99 7.37
CA GLY A 73 -12.24 -9.63 7.83
C GLY A 73 -12.48 -8.12 7.89
N PRO A 74 -13.74 -7.71 8.19
CA PRO A 74 -14.14 -6.31 8.28
C PRO A 74 -13.33 -5.53 9.32
N ARG A 75 -12.78 -4.36 8.91
CA ARG A 75 -12.00 -3.46 9.77
C ARG A 75 -11.67 -2.16 9.06
N LEU A 76 -11.22 -1.17 9.83
CA LEU A 76 -10.44 -0.06 9.30
C LEU A 76 -8.95 -0.37 9.49
N SER A 77 -8.14 0.04 8.52
CA SER A 77 -6.67 -0.04 8.61
C SER A 77 -6.09 1.35 8.43
N ALA A 78 -5.48 1.90 9.49
CA ALA A 78 -4.71 3.13 9.45
C ALA A 78 -3.22 2.78 9.35
N SER A 79 -2.57 3.18 8.27
CA SER A 79 -1.19 2.80 7.97
C SER A 79 -0.32 4.02 7.70
N VAL A 80 0.92 3.97 8.20
CA VAL A 80 2.00 4.89 7.83
C VAL A 80 3.10 4.07 7.18
N PHE A 81 3.30 4.29 5.89
CA PHE A 81 4.38 3.69 5.11
C PHE A 81 5.52 4.69 5.01
N LEU A 82 6.68 4.33 5.53
CA LEU A 82 7.86 5.19 5.62
C LEU A 82 8.80 4.98 4.44
N GLU A 83 9.10 3.73 4.12
CA GLU A 83 10.07 3.34 3.10
C GLU A 83 9.62 2.05 2.39
N GLY A 84 10.03 1.91 1.14
CA GLY A 84 9.82 0.71 0.35
C GLY A 84 8.56 0.72 -0.50
N HIS A 85 8.54 -0.15 -1.49
CA HIS A 85 7.42 -0.29 -2.42
C HIS A 85 7.16 -1.77 -2.70
N VAL A 86 5.96 -2.23 -2.37
CA VAL A 86 5.47 -3.57 -2.69
C VAL A 86 4.10 -3.48 -3.35
N ASP A 87 3.79 -4.41 -4.23
CA ASP A 87 2.45 -4.51 -4.78
C ASP A 87 1.57 -5.28 -3.79
N ALA A 88 0.67 -4.55 -3.13
CA ALA A 88 -0.27 -5.11 -2.16
C ALA A 88 -1.70 -4.64 -2.44
N PHE A 89 -2.66 -5.55 -2.29
CA PHE A 89 -4.06 -5.35 -2.63
C PHE A 89 -4.98 -5.91 -1.55
N VAL A 90 -6.14 -5.28 -1.38
CA VAL A 90 -7.30 -5.81 -0.65
C VAL A 90 -8.46 -5.86 -1.63
N GLY A 91 -8.85 -7.08 -2.07
CA GLY A 91 -9.70 -7.21 -3.26
C GLY A 91 -9.03 -6.50 -4.44
N ASP A 92 -9.77 -5.57 -5.07
CA ASP A 92 -9.26 -4.76 -6.19
C ASP A 92 -8.57 -3.46 -5.74
N PHE A 93 -8.58 -3.14 -4.44
CA PHE A 93 -7.96 -1.93 -3.91
C PHE A 93 -6.46 -2.10 -3.78
N LYS A 94 -5.70 -1.34 -4.57
CA LYS A 94 -4.25 -1.27 -4.43
C LYS A 94 -3.87 -0.37 -3.25
N ILE A 95 -3.16 -0.93 -2.28
CA ILE A 95 -2.68 -0.18 -1.11
C ILE A 95 -1.64 0.84 -1.56
N PRO A 96 -1.82 2.15 -1.23
CA PRO A 96 -0.83 3.18 -1.56
C PRO A 96 0.51 2.91 -0.89
N MET A 97 1.59 3.18 -1.62
CA MET A 97 2.96 2.99 -1.15
C MET A 97 3.78 4.27 -1.29
N PRO A 98 4.85 4.44 -0.48
CA PRO A 98 5.75 5.58 -0.61
C PRO A 98 6.37 5.66 -2.00
N SER A 99 6.74 6.85 -2.41
CA SER A 99 7.55 7.08 -3.60
C SER A 99 8.99 7.45 -3.21
N TYR A 100 9.96 6.95 -3.97
CA TYR A 100 11.35 7.33 -3.80
C TYR A 100 11.68 8.48 -4.73
N ASP A 101 12.31 9.52 -4.19
CA ASP A 101 12.86 10.64 -4.95
C ASP A 101 14.35 10.39 -5.19
N ASP A 102 14.71 10.10 -6.45
CA ASP A 102 16.10 9.79 -6.83
C ASP A 102 17.02 11.01 -6.73
N ASP A 103 16.49 12.21 -6.97
CA ASP A 103 17.28 13.46 -6.93
C ASP A 103 17.60 13.83 -5.48
N ALA A 104 16.61 13.78 -4.63
CA ALA A 104 16.76 14.07 -3.20
C ALA A 104 17.23 12.86 -2.37
N ARG A 105 17.29 11.67 -2.97
CA ARG A 105 17.71 10.40 -2.34
C ARG A 105 16.94 10.07 -1.07
N HIS A 106 15.65 10.33 -1.04
CA HIS A 106 14.82 10.02 0.12
C HIS A 106 13.46 9.45 -0.29
N TRP A 107 12.85 8.73 0.64
CA TRP A 107 11.46 8.29 0.53
C TRP A 107 10.51 9.42 0.90
N SER A 108 9.43 9.54 0.14
CA SER A 108 8.28 10.38 0.49
C SER A 108 7.24 9.49 1.18
N PRO A 109 7.13 9.54 2.51
CA PRO A 109 6.18 8.72 3.26
C PRO A 109 4.74 9.01 2.87
N ILE A 110 3.88 8.01 3.04
CA ILE A 110 2.44 8.14 2.84
C ILE A 110 1.67 7.54 4.02
N ALA A 111 0.65 8.23 4.47
CA ALA A 111 -0.33 7.70 5.40
C ALA A 111 -1.63 7.41 4.67
N THR A 112 -2.33 6.38 5.11
CA THR A 112 -3.62 6.01 4.54
C THR A 112 -4.52 5.35 5.58
N VAL A 113 -5.81 5.66 5.51
CA VAL A 113 -6.86 4.89 6.17
C VAL A 113 -7.73 4.30 5.07
N PHE A 114 -8.05 3.02 5.18
CA PHE A 114 -9.05 2.40 4.33
C PHE A 114 -9.99 1.53 5.16
N SER A 115 -11.25 1.49 4.74
CA SER A 115 -12.29 0.68 5.35
C SER A 115 -12.57 -0.56 4.51
N GLN A 116 -12.73 -1.66 5.20
CA GLN A 116 -13.16 -2.93 4.64
C GLN A 116 -14.33 -3.44 5.48
N ASN A 117 -15.53 -3.55 4.89
CA ASN A 117 -16.75 -3.91 5.61
C ASN A 117 -17.22 -5.35 5.33
N ARG A 118 -16.47 -6.13 4.55
CA ARG A 118 -16.71 -7.55 4.30
C ARG A 118 -15.38 -8.29 4.20
N ILE A 119 -15.44 -9.63 4.17
CA ILE A 119 -14.24 -10.45 3.97
C ILE A 119 -13.73 -10.21 2.56
N GLU A 120 -12.45 -9.88 2.46
CA GLU A 120 -11.75 -9.67 1.21
C GLU A 120 -10.39 -10.40 1.19
N LYS A 121 -9.93 -10.69 -0.01
CA LYS A 121 -8.63 -11.29 -0.22
C LYS A 121 -7.55 -10.21 -0.15
N PHE A 122 -6.61 -10.36 0.78
CA PHE A 122 -5.37 -9.60 0.78
C PHE A 122 -4.32 -10.33 -0.05
N VAL A 123 -3.68 -9.63 -0.96
CA VAL A 123 -2.62 -10.15 -1.81
C VAL A 123 -1.39 -9.27 -1.70
N ARG A 124 -0.22 -9.86 -1.45
CA ARG A 124 1.06 -9.16 -1.41
C ARG A 124 2.05 -9.87 -2.33
N HIS A 125 2.64 -9.14 -3.25
CA HIS A 125 3.74 -9.61 -4.07
C HIS A 125 5.07 -9.18 -3.44
N ALA A 126 5.72 -10.11 -2.76
CA ALA A 126 7.06 -9.93 -2.23
C ALA A 126 8.09 -10.04 -3.35
N ARG A 127 9.12 -9.22 -3.30
CA ARG A 127 10.24 -9.25 -4.24
C ARG A 127 11.55 -9.26 -3.46
N LYS A 128 12.41 -10.22 -3.79
CA LYS A 128 13.72 -10.35 -3.17
C LYS A 128 14.50 -9.04 -3.19
N GLY A 129 15.05 -8.66 -2.05
CA GLY A 129 15.82 -7.42 -1.87
C GLY A 129 14.98 -6.18 -1.63
N VAL A 130 13.65 -6.26 -1.69
CA VAL A 130 12.78 -5.11 -1.40
C VAL A 130 12.53 -5.02 0.10
N ARG A 131 12.87 -3.87 0.67
CA ARG A 131 12.59 -3.53 2.05
C ARG A 131 11.28 -2.78 2.18
N LEU A 132 10.51 -3.08 3.22
CA LEU A 132 9.31 -2.34 3.58
C LEU A 132 9.36 -1.92 5.04
N LYS A 133 9.22 -0.60 5.28
CA LYS A 133 9.17 -0.02 6.61
C LYS A 133 7.83 0.67 6.81
N LYS A 134 7.01 0.13 7.72
CA LYS A 134 5.64 0.59 7.94
C LYS A 134 5.14 0.31 9.34
N VAL A 135 4.10 1.05 9.72
CA VAL A 135 3.21 0.74 10.85
C VAL A 135 1.78 0.68 10.31
N THR A 136 1.02 -0.32 10.72
CA THR A 136 -0.42 -0.46 10.41
C THR A 136 -1.19 -0.69 11.70
N ILE A 137 -2.20 0.10 11.94
CA ILE A 137 -3.15 -0.03 13.04
C ILE A 137 -4.43 -0.61 12.46
N SER A 138 -4.88 -1.73 13.01
CA SER A 138 -6.15 -2.36 12.64
C SER A 138 -7.19 -2.04 13.70
N ILE A 139 -8.35 -1.57 13.27
CA ILE A 139 -9.44 -1.06 14.09
C ILE A 139 -10.71 -1.82 13.72
N SER A 140 -11.31 -2.56 14.65
CA SER A 140 -12.59 -3.19 14.42
C SER A 140 -13.71 -2.13 14.36
N HIS A 141 -14.78 -2.42 13.63
CA HIS A 141 -15.95 -1.53 13.60
C HIS A 141 -16.58 -1.38 14.99
N ASP A 142 -16.59 -2.46 15.79
CA ASP A 142 -17.12 -2.42 17.14
C ASP A 142 -16.33 -1.47 18.04
N TRP A 143 -15.00 -1.52 17.98
CA TRP A 143 -14.14 -0.58 18.69
C TRP A 143 -14.41 0.86 18.26
N LEU A 144 -14.44 1.10 16.94
CA LEU A 144 -14.67 2.44 16.39
C LEU A 144 -16.00 3.01 16.88
N PHE A 145 -17.11 2.26 16.73
CA PHE A 145 -18.43 2.74 17.09
C PHE A 145 -18.67 2.84 18.60
N ALA A 146 -17.90 2.09 19.41
CA ALA A 146 -17.94 2.24 20.87
C ALA A 146 -17.24 3.53 21.34
N HIS A 147 -16.26 4.05 20.58
CA HIS A 147 -15.50 5.24 20.95
C HIS A 147 -15.95 6.52 20.22
N LEU A 148 -16.72 6.40 19.14
CA LEU A 148 -17.29 7.56 18.46
C LEU A 148 -18.46 8.14 19.25
N ASP A 149 -18.37 9.41 19.61
CA ASP A 149 -19.48 10.13 20.22
C ASP A 149 -20.55 10.43 19.17
N ARG A 150 -21.78 9.93 19.39
CA ARG A 150 -22.92 10.17 18.49
C ARG A 150 -23.34 11.64 18.44
N SER A 151 -22.94 12.45 19.43
CA SER A 151 -23.18 13.89 19.45
C SER A 151 -22.14 14.68 18.66
N ASP A 152 -21.01 14.07 18.26
CA ASP A 152 -20.03 14.71 17.38
C ASP A 152 -20.65 14.92 15.99
N PRO A 153 -20.66 16.14 15.44
CA PRO A 153 -21.15 16.42 14.11
C PRO A 153 -20.52 15.55 13.00
N ARG A 154 -19.31 15.05 13.27
CA ARG A 154 -18.55 14.20 12.33
C ARG A 154 -18.88 12.71 12.43
N PHE A 155 -19.70 12.31 13.41
CA PHE A 155 -20.10 10.91 13.59
C PHE A 155 -20.60 10.27 12.29
N HIS A 156 -21.43 11.01 11.54
CA HIS A 156 -21.96 10.50 10.26
C HIS A 156 -20.88 10.27 9.20
N ILE A 157 -19.87 11.14 9.16
CA ILE A 157 -18.75 11.03 8.21
C ILE A 157 -17.94 9.77 8.52
N PHE A 158 -17.57 9.56 9.79
CA PHE A 158 -16.83 8.36 10.19
C PHE A 158 -17.63 7.10 9.99
N LYS A 159 -18.91 7.12 10.30
CA LYS A 159 -19.82 5.99 10.11
C LYS A 159 -19.95 5.63 8.62
N GLU A 160 -20.24 6.60 7.77
CA GLU A 160 -20.37 6.39 6.33
C GLU A 160 -19.06 5.85 5.73
N PHE A 161 -17.91 6.42 6.13
CA PHE A 161 -16.61 5.92 5.70
C PHE A 161 -16.37 4.47 6.13
N ALA A 162 -16.66 4.13 7.38
CA ALA A 162 -16.47 2.78 7.91
C ALA A 162 -17.42 1.75 7.27
N GLU A 163 -18.67 2.15 7.02
CA GLU A 163 -19.69 1.28 6.41
C GLU A 163 -19.53 1.17 4.88
N THR A 164 -18.81 2.09 4.25
CA THR A 164 -18.53 2.04 2.81
C THR A 164 -17.35 1.12 2.53
N HIS A 165 -17.61 0.04 1.79
CA HIS A 165 -16.58 -0.93 1.43
C HIS A 165 -15.50 -0.30 0.53
N VAL A 166 -14.21 -0.49 0.90
CA VAL A 166 -13.04 0.03 0.18
C VAL A 166 -13.02 1.57 0.07
N SER A 167 -13.64 2.28 1.02
CA SER A 167 -13.38 3.71 1.15
C SER A 167 -11.96 3.94 1.65
N SER A 168 -11.29 4.93 1.11
CA SER A 168 -9.90 5.23 1.47
C SER A 168 -9.61 6.72 1.48
N LEU A 169 -8.72 7.12 2.37
CA LEU A 169 -8.17 8.46 2.48
C LEU A 169 -6.65 8.34 2.61
N SER A 170 -5.90 9.15 1.85
CA SER A 170 -4.43 9.14 1.92
C SER A 170 -3.88 10.56 1.96
N TRP A 171 -2.81 10.75 2.75
CA TRP A 171 -2.16 12.05 2.94
C TRP A 171 -0.65 11.89 3.16
N VAL A 172 0.07 12.99 3.13
CA VAL A 172 1.47 13.06 3.54
C VAL A 172 1.49 13.15 5.08
N PRO A 173 2.04 12.15 5.80
CA PRO A 173 2.06 12.17 7.25
C PRO A 173 2.90 13.34 7.78
N SER A 174 2.48 13.90 8.91
CA SER A 174 3.26 14.93 9.61
C SER A 174 4.59 14.39 10.10
N THR A 175 5.54 15.28 10.38
CA THR A 175 6.82 14.91 11.01
C THR A 175 6.61 14.23 12.36
N HIS A 176 5.53 14.60 13.05
CA HIS A 176 5.15 13.99 14.32
C HIS A 176 4.71 12.53 14.12
N ALA A 177 3.81 12.25 13.17
CA ALA A 177 3.36 10.90 12.87
C ALA A 177 4.51 10.01 12.37
N ILE A 178 5.39 10.54 11.53
CA ILE A 178 6.61 9.84 11.11
C ILE A 178 7.45 9.47 12.34
N GLY A 179 7.66 10.42 13.26
CA GLY A 179 8.40 10.18 14.51
C GLY A 179 7.74 9.12 15.40
N LEU A 180 6.41 9.11 15.52
CA LEU A 180 5.69 8.09 16.28
C LEU A 180 5.82 6.70 15.64
N ALA A 181 5.71 6.61 14.32
CA ALA A 181 5.89 5.35 13.59
C ALA A 181 7.31 4.80 13.74
N GLU A 182 8.34 5.65 13.61
CA GLU A 182 9.74 5.30 13.86
C GLU A 182 9.96 4.78 15.29
N GLN A 183 9.35 5.42 16.28
CA GLN A 183 9.44 5.03 17.68
C GLN A 183 8.74 3.69 17.96
N ILE A 184 7.66 3.34 17.25
CA ILE A 184 7.03 2.01 17.33
C ILE A 184 7.99 0.96 16.79
N ILE A 185 8.56 1.19 15.61
CA ILE A 185 9.47 0.26 14.93
C ILE A 185 10.76 0.06 15.74
N ALA A 186 11.34 1.13 16.25
CA ALA A 186 12.57 1.14 17.03
C ALA A 186 12.32 1.13 18.54
N ALA A 187 11.17 0.62 19.00
CA ALA A 187 10.82 0.68 20.41
C ALA A 187 11.95 0.07 21.29
N PRO A 188 12.37 0.76 22.36
CA PRO A 188 13.44 0.30 23.20
C PRO A 188 13.06 -0.97 23.98
N ASN A 189 14.09 -1.74 24.38
CA ASN A 189 13.87 -2.90 25.25
C ASN A 189 13.38 -2.42 26.63
N ARG A 190 12.20 -2.86 27.03
CA ARG A 190 11.51 -2.48 28.26
C ARG A 190 10.81 -3.70 28.87
N SER A 191 10.39 -3.59 30.14
CA SER A 191 9.51 -4.62 30.69
C SER A 191 8.22 -4.72 29.82
N PRO A 192 7.55 -5.89 29.79
CA PRO A 192 6.32 -6.06 28.99
C PRO A 192 5.26 -4.99 29.21
N PHE A 193 5.04 -4.62 30.48
CA PHE A 193 4.10 -3.55 30.84
C PHE A 193 4.51 -2.18 30.29
N GLN A 194 5.77 -1.78 30.51
CA GLN A 194 6.29 -0.51 30.00
C GLN A 194 6.31 -0.46 28.49
N HIS A 195 6.62 -1.59 27.83
CA HIS A 195 6.58 -1.70 26.38
C HIS A 195 5.16 -1.49 25.86
N ARG A 196 4.16 -2.16 26.47
CA ARG A 196 2.75 -1.98 26.11
C ARG A 196 2.32 -0.51 26.23
N LEU A 197 2.60 0.14 27.37
CA LEU A 197 2.29 1.57 27.56
C LEU A 197 2.96 2.46 26.48
N TYR A 198 4.24 2.15 26.20
CA TYR A 198 5.02 2.91 25.22
C TYR A 198 4.43 2.83 23.82
N ILE A 199 4.04 1.64 23.36
CA ILE A 199 3.43 1.43 22.04
C ILE A 199 2.02 2.00 22.01
N THR A 200 1.20 1.74 23.03
CA THR A 200 -0.18 2.23 23.12
C THR A 200 -0.26 3.75 22.96
N ALA A 201 0.57 4.50 23.68
CA ALA A 201 0.59 5.96 23.57
C ALA A 201 0.87 6.46 22.15
N ARG A 202 1.72 5.76 21.40
CA ARG A 202 2.06 6.11 20.03
C ARG A 202 0.99 5.72 19.03
N VAL A 203 0.34 4.59 19.26
CA VAL A 203 -0.82 4.16 18.47
C VAL A 203 -1.93 5.20 18.55
N TYR A 204 -2.27 5.68 19.75
CA TYR A 204 -3.28 6.73 19.90
C TYR A 204 -2.87 8.05 19.25
N GLY A 205 -1.57 8.42 19.29
CA GLY A 205 -1.08 9.60 18.60
C GLY A 205 -1.18 9.50 17.07
N LEU A 206 -0.94 8.30 16.50
CA LEU A 206 -1.15 8.07 15.07
C LEU A 206 -2.64 8.07 14.69
N LEU A 207 -3.51 7.56 15.55
CA LEU A 207 -4.96 7.61 15.35
C LEU A 207 -5.49 9.03 15.41
N ASP A 208 -4.99 9.85 16.36
CA ASP A 208 -5.36 11.26 16.47
C ASP A 208 -5.11 11.99 15.15
N GLU A 209 -3.90 11.87 14.58
CA GLU A 209 -3.60 12.46 13.27
C GLU A 209 -4.51 11.91 12.16
N ALA A 210 -4.70 10.59 12.12
CA ALA A 210 -5.56 9.98 11.10
C ALA A 210 -6.99 10.53 11.17
N PHE A 211 -7.55 10.67 12.36
CA PHE A 211 -8.89 11.21 12.57
C PHE A 211 -8.98 12.73 12.37
N GLN A 212 -7.92 13.49 12.61
CA GLN A 212 -7.86 14.91 12.24
C GLN A 212 -8.02 15.12 10.75
N HIS A 213 -7.38 14.31 9.91
CA HIS A 213 -7.50 14.41 8.45
C HIS A 213 -8.91 14.17 7.93
N PHE A 214 -9.74 13.37 8.61
CA PHE A 214 -11.17 13.31 8.30
C PHE A 214 -11.89 14.62 8.58
N SER A 215 -11.38 15.44 9.51
CA SER A 215 -12.00 16.69 9.95
C SER A 215 -11.62 17.88 9.06
N GLU A 216 -10.44 17.86 8.50
CA GLU A 216 -9.86 18.91 7.67
C GLU A 216 -10.17 18.72 6.17
N CYS A 217 -10.49 17.50 5.75
CA CYS A 217 -11.06 17.31 4.42
C CYS A 217 -12.33 18.16 4.34
N PRO A 218 -12.40 19.18 3.44
CA PRO A 218 -13.69 19.73 3.07
C PRO A 218 -14.57 18.53 2.80
N VAL A 219 -15.82 18.56 3.26
CA VAL A 219 -16.81 17.52 2.98
C VAL A 219 -17.11 17.53 1.48
N ASP A 220 -16.11 17.23 0.67
CA ASP A 220 -16.36 16.50 -0.54
C ASP A 220 -16.85 15.13 -0.04
N PRO A 221 -18.05 14.74 -0.42
CA PRO A 221 -18.65 13.51 0.07
C PRO A 221 -17.59 12.42 -0.01
N PRO A 222 -17.46 11.57 1.02
CA PRO A 222 -16.40 10.56 1.17
C PRO A 222 -16.08 10.04 -0.20
N VAL A 223 -14.80 9.93 -0.56
CA VAL A 223 -14.40 9.53 -1.93
C VAL A 223 -15.37 8.43 -2.30
N LYS A 224 -16.41 8.80 -3.06
CA LYS A 224 -17.56 7.91 -3.31
C LYS A 224 -16.95 6.61 -3.68
N ALA A 225 -17.19 5.59 -2.87
CA ALA A 225 -16.71 4.26 -3.15
C ALA A 225 -16.81 4.10 -4.64
N ILE A 226 -15.69 3.82 -5.31
CA ILE A 226 -15.66 3.81 -6.77
C ILE A 226 -16.90 3.04 -7.16
N ASP A 227 -17.93 3.74 -7.60
CA ASP A 227 -19.22 3.12 -7.85
C ASP A 227 -19.06 2.08 -8.94
N GLY A 228 -20.01 1.18 -9.10
CA GLY A 228 -19.90 0.12 -10.08
C GLY A 228 -19.61 0.65 -11.50
N GLN A 229 -20.05 1.85 -11.82
CA GLN A 229 -19.81 2.51 -13.10
C GLN A 229 -18.37 3.05 -13.19
N ASP A 230 -17.87 3.69 -12.15
CA ASP A 230 -16.49 4.18 -12.08
C ASP A 230 -15.49 2.99 -12.03
N ARG A 231 -15.86 1.89 -11.38
CA ARG A 231 -15.08 0.64 -11.38
C ARG A 231 -15.02 0.03 -12.78
N HIS A 232 -16.13 -0.02 -13.47
CA HIS A 232 -16.19 -0.48 -14.86
C HIS A 232 -15.30 0.38 -15.76
N ARG A 233 -15.35 1.70 -15.61
CA ARG A 233 -14.49 2.65 -16.33
C ARG A 233 -13.00 2.45 -16.02
N LEU A 234 -12.64 2.14 -14.78
CA LEU A 234 -11.24 1.86 -14.43
C LEU A 234 -10.76 0.56 -15.09
N LEU A 235 -11.58 -0.48 -15.12
CA LEU A 235 -11.27 -1.71 -15.85
C LEU A 235 -11.14 -1.46 -17.36
N GLU A 236 -12.00 -0.63 -17.94
CA GLU A 236 -11.89 -0.22 -19.35
C GLU A 236 -10.59 0.55 -19.61
N ILE A 237 -10.19 1.45 -18.69
CA ILE A 237 -8.93 2.19 -18.76
C ILE A 237 -7.75 1.23 -18.73
N GLU A 238 -7.71 0.29 -17.79
CA GLU A 238 -6.62 -0.69 -17.67
C GLU A 238 -6.56 -1.61 -18.90
N THR A 239 -7.70 -2.12 -19.35
CA THR A 239 -7.79 -2.96 -20.54
C THR A 239 -7.32 -2.19 -21.79
N PHE A 240 -7.76 -0.95 -21.96
CA PHE A 240 -7.33 -0.13 -23.07
C PHE A 240 -5.83 0.14 -23.04
N LEU A 241 -5.26 0.44 -21.87
CA LEU A 241 -3.82 0.62 -21.71
C LEU A 241 -3.04 -0.66 -21.98
N ASP A 242 -3.59 -1.83 -21.64
CA ASP A 242 -2.98 -3.13 -21.95
C ASP A 242 -2.97 -3.43 -23.45
N ASP A 243 -4.01 -3.06 -24.17
CA ASP A 243 -4.11 -3.28 -25.61
C ASP A 243 -3.21 -2.33 -26.42
N GLN A 244 -2.86 -1.16 -25.85
CA GLN A 244 -1.98 -0.19 -26.52
C GLN A 244 -0.53 -0.67 -26.52
N ARG A 245 0.02 -0.94 -27.70
CA ARG A 245 1.44 -1.23 -27.90
C ARG A 245 2.12 -0.05 -28.60
N GLY A 246 3.08 0.58 -27.91
CA GLY A 246 4.02 1.49 -28.56
C GLY A 246 3.53 2.90 -28.85
N ASN A 247 2.37 3.32 -28.37
CA ASN A 247 1.91 4.70 -28.54
C ASN A 247 2.10 5.51 -27.26
N CYS A 248 2.67 6.71 -27.38
CA CYS A 248 2.70 7.69 -26.31
C CYS A 248 1.26 8.23 -26.13
N LEU A 249 0.48 7.53 -25.31
CA LEU A 249 -0.93 7.85 -25.08
C LEU A 249 -1.05 9.14 -24.25
N THR A 250 -1.83 10.08 -24.75
CA THR A 250 -2.14 11.32 -24.04
C THR A 250 -3.37 11.15 -23.14
N VAL A 251 -3.47 12.01 -22.12
CA VAL A 251 -4.66 12.04 -21.23
C VAL A 251 -5.93 12.34 -22.04
N GLU A 252 -5.82 13.14 -23.11
CA GLU A 252 -6.93 13.48 -23.99
C GLU A 252 -7.43 12.28 -24.79
N GLU A 253 -6.52 11.49 -25.37
CA GLU A 253 -6.87 10.29 -26.12
C GLU A 253 -7.53 9.24 -25.24
N LEU A 254 -6.99 9.02 -24.02
CA LEU A 254 -7.59 8.13 -23.04
C LEU A 254 -8.99 8.61 -22.63
N ALA A 255 -9.15 9.90 -22.31
CA ALA A 255 -10.43 10.48 -21.93
C ALA A 255 -11.48 10.32 -23.05
N ARG A 256 -11.08 10.56 -24.31
CA ARG A 256 -11.93 10.39 -25.48
C ARG A 256 -12.37 8.94 -25.68
N HIS A 257 -11.45 8.00 -25.49
CA HIS A 257 -11.76 6.57 -25.61
C HIS A 257 -12.79 6.10 -24.58
N ILE A 258 -12.61 6.53 -23.32
CA ILE A 258 -13.51 6.15 -22.20
C ILE A 258 -14.82 6.96 -22.21
N GLY A 259 -14.97 7.92 -23.13
CA GLY A 259 -16.17 8.78 -23.19
C GLY A 259 -16.29 9.77 -22.00
N MET A 260 -15.15 10.24 -21.46
CA MET A 260 -15.09 11.15 -20.34
C MET A 260 -14.42 12.46 -20.70
N SER A 261 -14.69 13.54 -19.94
CA SER A 261 -13.87 14.74 -20.00
C SER A 261 -12.51 14.49 -19.35
N GLN A 262 -11.45 15.20 -19.78
CA GLN A 262 -10.12 15.12 -19.15
C GLN A 262 -10.16 15.38 -17.64
N ASN A 263 -10.97 16.35 -17.21
CA ASN A 263 -11.14 16.68 -15.79
C ASN A 263 -11.82 15.54 -15.01
N SER A 264 -12.80 14.87 -15.61
CA SER A 264 -13.48 13.72 -14.99
C SER A 264 -12.53 12.52 -14.89
N LEU A 265 -11.76 12.25 -15.96
CA LEU A 265 -10.72 11.21 -15.97
C LEU A 265 -9.64 11.50 -14.93
N GLN A 266 -9.16 12.75 -14.86
CA GLN A 266 -8.16 13.17 -13.86
C GLN A 266 -8.67 12.91 -12.44
N ARG A 267 -9.92 13.30 -12.14
CA ARG A 267 -10.55 13.06 -10.83
C ARG A 267 -10.72 11.58 -10.54
N LEU A 268 -11.16 10.78 -11.52
CA LEU A 268 -11.33 9.33 -11.36
C LEU A 268 -10.01 8.65 -11.05
N ILE A 269 -8.96 8.92 -11.83
CA ILE A 269 -7.62 8.33 -11.62
C ILE A 269 -6.99 8.83 -10.32
N SER A 270 -7.15 10.12 -9.99
CA SER A 270 -6.65 10.66 -8.72
C SER A 270 -7.34 10.00 -7.52
N ARG A 271 -8.65 9.76 -7.59
CA ARG A 271 -9.41 9.04 -6.56
C ARG A 271 -9.00 7.58 -6.43
N ALA A 272 -8.79 6.89 -7.57
CA ALA A 272 -8.51 5.47 -7.59
C ALA A 272 -7.06 5.12 -7.22
N TYR A 273 -6.10 5.95 -7.69
CA TYR A 273 -4.67 5.61 -7.63
C TYR A 273 -3.82 6.68 -6.93
N GLY A 274 -4.39 7.81 -6.50
CA GLY A 274 -3.63 8.91 -5.89
C GLY A 274 -2.66 9.59 -6.84
N LEU A 275 -2.80 9.41 -8.16
CA LEU A 275 -1.89 9.88 -9.18
C LEU A 275 -2.58 10.86 -10.15
N SER A 276 -1.80 11.75 -10.78
CA SER A 276 -2.30 12.43 -11.96
C SER A 276 -2.48 11.44 -13.12
N ALA A 277 -3.46 11.72 -14.01
CA ALA A 277 -3.73 10.83 -15.15
C ALA A 277 -2.49 10.60 -16.03
N SER A 278 -1.70 11.66 -16.27
CA SER A 278 -0.45 11.54 -17.04
C SER A 278 0.61 10.68 -16.34
N ARG A 279 0.72 10.80 -15.00
CA ARG A 279 1.63 9.95 -14.21
C ARG A 279 1.17 8.51 -14.18
N PHE A 280 -0.13 8.26 -14.07
CA PHE A 280 -0.73 6.94 -14.12
C PHE A 280 -0.43 6.24 -15.45
N ILE A 281 -0.71 6.87 -16.60
CA ILE A 281 -0.42 6.34 -17.93
C ILE A 281 1.06 5.96 -18.06
N ARG A 282 1.95 6.87 -17.64
CA ARG A 282 3.40 6.64 -17.69
C ARG A 282 3.83 5.46 -16.82
N LYS A 283 3.32 5.38 -15.58
CA LYS A 283 3.63 4.28 -14.66
C LYS A 283 3.16 2.94 -15.19
N PHE A 284 1.96 2.91 -15.78
CA PHE A 284 1.38 1.73 -16.41
C PHE A 284 2.25 1.25 -17.58
N GLY A 285 2.67 2.14 -18.48
CA GLY A 285 3.57 1.82 -19.59
C GLY A 285 4.92 1.28 -19.12
N LEU A 286 5.51 1.87 -18.07
CA LEU A 286 6.77 1.37 -17.49
C LEU A 286 6.62 -0.02 -16.86
N ALA A 287 5.50 -0.30 -16.17
CA ALA A 287 5.23 -1.62 -15.59
C ALA A 287 5.09 -2.69 -16.67
N LYS A 288 4.40 -2.37 -17.77
CA LYS A 288 4.24 -3.25 -18.93
C LYS A 288 5.58 -3.56 -19.61
N ALA A 289 6.41 -2.54 -19.83
CA ALA A 289 7.75 -2.70 -20.38
C ALA A 289 8.64 -3.56 -19.48
N ARG A 290 8.51 -3.43 -18.17
CA ARG A 290 9.22 -4.27 -17.20
C ARG A 290 8.83 -5.74 -17.34
N THR A 291 7.53 -6.06 -17.40
CA THR A 291 7.05 -7.42 -17.60
C THR A 291 7.58 -8.01 -18.92
N ALA A 292 7.61 -7.21 -19.98
CA ALA A 292 8.12 -7.61 -21.27
C ALA A 292 9.65 -7.91 -21.26
N LEU A 293 10.43 -7.13 -20.50
CA LEU A 293 11.86 -7.42 -20.28
C LEU A 293 12.07 -8.70 -19.47
N GLU A 294 11.30 -8.89 -18.39
CA GLU A 294 11.47 -10.02 -17.46
C GLU A 294 11.01 -11.37 -18.03
N ARG A 295 9.98 -11.36 -18.87
CA ARG A 295 9.29 -12.61 -19.33
C ARG A 295 9.44 -12.90 -20.79
N ASP A 296 9.43 -11.87 -21.64
CA ASP A 296 9.35 -12.05 -23.09
C ASP A 296 10.73 -11.90 -23.76
N GLY A 297 11.79 -11.63 -22.98
CA GLY A 297 13.16 -11.49 -23.49
C GLY A 297 13.34 -10.35 -24.49
N LEU A 298 12.50 -9.30 -24.40
CA LEU A 298 12.55 -8.17 -25.33
C LEU A 298 13.80 -7.31 -25.09
N THR A 299 14.25 -6.66 -26.15
CA THR A 299 15.33 -5.68 -26.05
C THR A 299 14.89 -4.41 -25.35
N ILE A 300 15.85 -3.66 -24.79
CA ILE A 300 15.59 -2.37 -24.13
C ILE A 300 14.89 -1.38 -25.09
N ALA A 301 15.20 -1.44 -26.38
CA ALA A 301 14.58 -0.60 -27.40
C ALA A 301 13.10 -0.95 -27.61
N GLU A 302 12.76 -2.23 -27.66
CA GLU A 302 11.38 -2.71 -27.78
C GLU A 302 10.59 -2.40 -26.51
N ALA A 303 11.18 -2.59 -25.34
CA ALA A 303 10.56 -2.23 -24.06
C ALA A 303 10.30 -0.71 -23.93
N ALA A 304 11.24 0.13 -24.41
CA ALA A 304 11.04 1.57 -24.48
C ALA A 304 9.85 1.94 -25.37
N HIS A 305 9.72 1.28 -26.50
CA HIS A 305 8.58 1.47 -27.39
C HIS A 305 7.26 1.05 -26.74
N ILE A 306 7.22 -0.10 -26.05
CA ILE A 306 6.03 -0.55 -25.30
C ILE A 306 5.63 0.47 -24.24
N ALA A 307 6.58 1.08 -23.56
CA ALA A 307 6.33 2.12 -22.55
C ALA A 307 5.97 3.49 -23.14
N GLY A 308 5.91 3.64 -24.48
CA GLY A 308 5.58 4.89 -25.15
C GLY A 308 6.74 5.89 -25.21
N TYR A 309 7.99 5.46 -25.05
CA TYR A 309 9.16 6.33 -25.16
C TYR A 309 9.78 6.23 -26.55
N SER A 310 10.03 7.40 -27.15
CA SER A 310 10.74 7.52 -28.42
C SER A 310 12.25 7.29 -28.30
N SER A 311 12.81 7.37 -27.09
CA SER A 311 14.25 7.24 -26.82
C SER A 311 14.51 6.19 -25.74
N PRO A 312 15.33 5.15 -25.99
CA PRO A 312 15.76 4.19 -24.99
C PRO A 312 16.51 4.80 -23.81
N ALA A 313 17.18 5.93 -24.01
CA ALA A 313 17.90 6.66 -22.96
C ALA A 313 16.90 7.30 -21.97
N ASN A 314 15.87 7.99 -22.48
CA ASN A 314 14.81 8.58 -21.68
C ASN A 314 14.00 7.51 -20.94
N PHE A 315 13.71 6.40 -21.60
CA PHE A 315 13.10 5.22 -20.99
C PHE A 315 13.94 4.66 -19.85
N SER A 316 15.24 4.44 -20.07
CA SER A 316 16.14 3.90 -19.05
C SER A 316 16.22 4.78 -17.81
N THR A 317 16.23 6.11 -18.00
CA THR A 317 16.20 7.08 -16.91
C THR A 317 14.87 7.02 -16.14
N ALA A 318 13.73 7.02 -16.85
CA ALA A 318 12.41 6.93 -16.24
C ALA A 318 12.19 5.57 -15.55
N PHE A 319 12.66 4.50 -16.17
CA PHE A 319 12.58 3.14 -15.65
C PHE A 319 13.37 3.00 -14.34
N LYS A 320 14.63 3.49 -14.32
CA LYS A 320 15.44 3.50 -13.11
C LYS A 320 14.78 4.32 -11.99
N ARG A 321 14.20 5.46 -12.34
CA ARG A 321 13.48 6.31 -11.37
C ARG A 321 12.26 5.62 -10.78
N GLU A 322 11.52 4.82 -11.59
CA GLU A 322 10.30 4.14 -11.11
C GLU A 322 10.61 2.85 -10.33
N PHE A 323 11.65 2.10 -10.72
CA PHE A 323 11.93 0.76 -10.19
C PHE A 323 13.23 0.64 -9.39
N GLY A 324 14.05 1.69 -9.33
CA GLY A 324 15.35 1.67 -8.65
C GLY A 324 16.44 0.89 -9.38
N LEU A 325 16.11 0.17 -10.47
CA LEU A 325 17.00 -0.67 -11.28
C LEU A 325 16.99 -0.21 -12.73
N THR A 326 18.12 -0.31 -13.40
CA THR A 326 18.16 -0.05 -14.84
C THR A 326 17.56 -1.21 -15.64
N PRO A 327 17.00 -0.97 -16.85
CA PRO A 327 16.51 -2.06 -17.71
C PRO A 327 17.56 -3.13 -17.97
N LYS A 328 18.84 -2.76 -18.07
CA LYS A 328 19.96 -3.68 -18.28
C LYS A 328 20.22 -4.63 -17.11
N GLN A 329 19.74 -4.31 -15.90
CA GLN A 329 19.92 -5.16 -14.72
C GLN A 329 18.78 -6.19 -14.56
N ILE A 330 17.79 -6.14 -15.45
CA ILE A 330 16.61 -7.01 -15.43
C ILE A 330 16.66 -8.04 -16.57
N VAL A 331 17.34 -7.71 -17.67
CA VAL A 331 17.59 -8.61 -18.81
C VAL A 331 18.72 -9.58 -18.54
#